data_ddaf4bec9b3afed81e11f0a6945b2c92
#
_entry.id   ddaf4bec9b3afed81e11f0a6945b2c92
#
_cell.length_a   1.000
_cell.length_b   1.000
_cell.length_c   1.000
_cell.angle_alpha   90.00
_cell.angle_beta   90.00
_cell.angle_gamma   90.00
#
_symmetry.space_group_name_H-M   'P 1'
#
loop_
_entity.id
_entity.type
_entity.pdbx_description
1 polymer ?
#
loop_
_entity_poly.entity_id
_entity_poly.type
_entity_poly.pdbx_seq_one_letter_code
_entity_poly.pdbx_strand_id
1 'polypeptide(L)'
;MLFRSGPWLVTPDELGDPQDVDLWLDVNGQRRQTGNTRTMIFGVAHIVSYLSRFMALQPGDVIPTGTPPGVGMGHKPPLYLKAGDVVTLGGRGLGQQRQRVVDSPVR
;
A
#
# COMPACT_ATOMS: atom_id res chain seq x y z
N MET A 1 5.61 10.71 -10.02
CA MET A 1 4.80 10.16 -8.91
C MET A 1 5.71 9.97 -7.72
N LEU A 2 5.39 10.55 -6.57
CA LEU A 2 6.18 10.38 -5.36
C LEU A 2 5.53 9.29 -4.52
N PHE A 3 6.24 8.18 -4.32
CA PHE A 3 5.82 7.16 -3.37
C PHE A 3 6.18 7.58 -1.95
N ARG A 4 5.28 7.39 -1.04
CA ARG A 4 5.53 7.46 0.39
C ARG A 4 5.63 6.04 0.93
N SER A 5 6.75 5.74 1.56
CA SER A 5 7.02 4.45 2.20
C SER A 5 7.32 4.68 3.68
N GLY A 6 6.88 3.79 4.53
CA GLY A 6 7.02 3.89 5.97
C GLY A 6 5.70 3.64 6.69
N PRO A 7 5.62 3.92 8.02
CA PRO A 7 6.57 4.71 8.83
C PRO A 7 7.91 4.04 9.08
N TRP A 8 8.02 2.72 8.98
CA TRP A 8 9.27 1.97 9.15
C TRP A 8 9.32 0.74 8.24
N LEU A 9 10.48 0.14 8.16
CA LEU A 9 10.69 -1.18 7.57
C LEU A 9 10.59 -2.22 8.68
N VAL A 10 9.72 -3.22 8.48
CA VAL A 10 9.50 -4.30 9.46
C VAL A 10 10.05 -5.60 8.88
N THR A 11 10.84 -6.31 9.65
CA THR A 11 11.41 -7.59 9.26
C THR A 11 10.40 -8.74 9.44
N PRO A 12 10.53 -9.85 8.70
CA PRO A 12 9.58 -10.96 8.77
C PRO A 12 9.43 -11.59 10.15
N ASP A 13 10.48 -11.58 10.97
CA ASP A 13 10.46 -12.11 12.34
C ASP A 13 9.55 -11.28 13.27
N GLU A 14 9.44 -9.97 13.05
CA GLU A 14 8.51 -9.12 13.79
C GLU A 14 7.10 -9.13 13.19
N LEU A 15 6.98 -9.14 11.88
CA LEU A 15 5.70 -9.10 11.19
C LEU A 15 4.94 -10.42 11.28
N GLY A 16 5.67 -11.53 11.25
CA GLY A 16 5.13 -12.87 11.06
C GLY A 16 4.88 -13.17 9.58
N ASP A 17 3.76 -13.83 9.26
CA ASP A 17 3.46 -14.18 7.88
C ASP A 17 3.07 -12.95 7.05
N PRO A 18 3.87 -12.56 6.06
CA PRO A 18 3.54 -11.43 5.17
C PRO A 18 2.30 -11.71 4.30
N GLN A 19 1.86 -12.97 4.22
CA GLN A 19 0.65 -13.37 3.50
C GLN A 19 -0.61 -13.35 4.38
N ASP A 20 -0.52 -12.86 5.62
CA ASP A 20 -1.65 -12.66 6.53
C ASP A 20 -1.55 -11.32 7.29
N VAL A 21 -1.54 -10.23 6.54
CA VAL A 21 -1.47 -8.88 7.08
C VAL A 21 -2.73 -8.10 6.74
N ASP A 22 -3.43 -7.62 7.76
CA ASP A 22 -4.56 -6.71 7.58
C ASP A 22 -4.07 -5.33 7.17
N LEU A 23 -4.73 -4.77 6.15
CA LEU A 23 -4.43 -3.45 5.60
C LEU A 23 -5.71 -2.61 5.54
N TRP A 24 -5.58 -1.32 5.78
CA TRP A 24 -6.68 -0.40 5.70
C TRP A 24 -6.25 1.00 5.26
N LEU A 25 -7.21 1.74 4.68
CA LEU A 25 -7.02 3.13 4.28
C LEU A 25 -8.31 3.91 4.48
N ASP A 26 -8.19 5.07 5.10
CA ASP A 26 -9.28 6.04 5.30
C ASP A 26 -8.99 7.33 4.53
N VAL A 27 -10.03 7.95 4.01
CA VAL A 27 -9.97 9.30 3.46
C VAL A 27 -10.95 10.17 4.26
N ASN A 28 -10.44 11.24 4.86
CA ASN A 28 -11.23 12.14 5.73
C ASN A 28 -12.01 11.39 6.82
N GLY A 29 -11.39 10.36 7.42
CA GLY A 29 -12.00 9.53 8.46
C GLY A 29 -13.01 8.49 7.96
N GLN A 30 -13.21 8.37 6.65
CA GLN A 30 -14.08 7.36 6.07
C GLN A 30 -13.25 6.20 5.50
N ARG A 31 -13.57 4.97 5.93
CA ARG A 31 -12.93 3.76 5.43
C ARG A 31 -13.18 3.61 3.93
N ARG A 32 -12.10 3.53 3.15
CA ARG A 32 -12.12 3.37 1.70
C ARG A 32 -11.57 2.04 1.25
N GLN A 33 -10.53 1.55 1.91
CA GLN A 33 -9.96 0.24 1.62
C GLN A 33 -9.84 -0.58 2.89
N THR A 34 -10.17 -1.84 2.78
CA THR A 34 -9.94 -2.87 3.80
C THR A 34 -9.57 -4.15 3.08
N GLY A 35 -8.50 -4.78 3.49
CA GLY A 35 -8.05 -6.03 2.88
C GLY A 35 -7.11 -6.79 3.79
N ASN A 36 -6.78 -7.98 3.36
CA ASN A 36 -5.75 -8.80 3.97
C ASN A 36 -4.89 -9.39 2.86
N THR A 37 -3.59 -9.46 3.07
CA THR A 37 -2.66 -9.96 2.04
C THR A 37 -2.91 -11.42 1.64
N ARG A 38 -3.65 -12.20 2.45
CA ARG A 38 -4.06 -13.56 2.07
C ARG A 38 -4.96 -13.62 0.83
N THR A 39 -5.60 -12.50 0.47
CA THR A 39 -6.47 -12.41 -0.71
C THR A 39 -5.74 -11.92 -1.96
N MET A 40 -4.42 -11.76 -1.91
CA MET A 40 -3.62 -11.44 -3.09
C MET A 40 -3.81 -12.51 -4.18
N ILE A 41 -3.95 -12.08 -5.43
CA ILE A 41 -4.06 -13.00 -6.59
C ILE A 41 -2.77 -13.82 -6.70
N PHE A 42 -1.62 -13.18 -6.56
CA PHE A 42 -0.32 -13.82 -6.48
C PHE A 42 0.32 -13.49 -5.13
N GLY A 43 0.70 -14.50 -4.37
CA GLY A 43 1.36 -14.31 -3.08
C GLY A 43 2.77 -13.74 -3.21
N VAL A 44 3.30 -13.23 -2.11
CA VAL A 44 4.64 -12.61 -2.05
C VAL A 44 5.72 -13.53 -2.59
N ALA A 45 5.74 -14.79 -2.18
CA ALA A 45 6.74 -15.77 -2.66
C ALA A 45 6.66 -15.98 -4.17
N HIS A 46 5.45 -16.03 -4.73
CA HIS A 46 5.25 -16.14 -6.19
C HIS A 46 5.80 -14.92 -6.92
N ILE A 47 5.51 -13.72 -6.43
CA ILE A 47 5.97 -12.46 -7.04
C ILE A 47 7.51 -12.40 -7.05
N VAL A 48 8.15 -12.70 -5.93
CA VAL A 48 9.62 -12.73 -5.83
C VAL A 48 10.22 -13.76 -6.78
N SER A 49 9.69 -14.98 -6.79
CA SER A 49 10.13 -16.05 -7.69
C SER A 49 9.97 -15.66 -9.16
N TYR A 50 8.86 -15.05 -9.52
CA TYR A 50 8.59 -14.63 -10.90
C TYR A 50 9.56 -13.53 -11.35
N LEU A 51 9.73 -12.48 -10.57
CA LEU A 51 10.60 -11.36 -10.91
C LEU A 51 12.07 -11.80 -11.02
N SER A 52 12.52 -12.72 -10.17
CA SER A 52 13.90 -13.21 -10.18
C SER A 52 14.28 -13.97 -11.47
N ARG A 53 13.30 -14.35 -12.29
CA ARG A 53 13.54 -14.95 -13.62
C ARG A 53 13.99 -13.92 -14.66
N PHE A 54 13.70 -12.65 -14.43
CA PHE A 54 13.95 -11.57 -15.40
C PHE A 54 15.03 -10.60 -14.92
N MET A 55 15.29 -10.55 -13.61
CA MET A 55 16.26 -9.63 -13.04
C MET A 55 16.87 -10.20 -11.77
N ALA A 56 18.12 -9.84 -11.49
CA ALA A 56 18.76 -10.15 -10.22
C ALA A 56 18.25 -9.15 -9.15
N LEU A 57 17.50 -9.65 -8.18
CA LEU A 57 17.05 -8.85 -7.06
C LEU A 57 18.21 -8.53 -6.11
N GLN A 58 18.33 -7.29 -5.70
CA GLN A 58 19.43 -6.79 -4.87
C GLN A 58 18.90 -6.31 -3.50
N PRO A 59 19.74 -6.34 -2.46
CA PRO A 59 19.40 -5.67 -1.21
C PRO A 59 19.06 -4.19 -1.44
N GLY A 60 17.92 -3.75 -0.91
CA GLY A 60 17.39 -2.40 -1.11
C GLY A 60 16.35 -2.27 -2.22
N ASP A 61 16.12 -3.30 -3.03
CA ASP A 61 15.02 -3.30 -3.98
C ASP A 61 13.67 -3.23 -3.26
N VAL A 62 12.75 -2.44 -3.81
CA VAL A 62 11.38 -2.29 -3.31
C VAL A 62 10.40 -2.77 -4.36
N ILE A 63 9.54 -3.71 -3.99
CA ILE A 63 8.55 -4.31 -4.87
C ILE A 63 7.14 -3.93 -4.38
N PRO A 64 6.49 -2.93 -5.00
CA PRO A 64 5.08 -2.66 -4.71
C PRO A 64 4.20 -3.80 -5.22
N THR A 65 3.45 -4.43 -4.32
CA THR A 65 2.69 -5.66 -4.63
C THR A 65 1.22 -5.41 -4.96
N GLY A 66 0.82 -4.15 -5.07
CA GLY A 66 -0.56 -3.78 -5.37
C GLY A 66 -1.34 -3.26 -4.16
N THR A 67 -2.64 -3.17 -4.32
CA THR A 67 -3.53 -2.55 -3.33
C THR A 67 -4.83 -3.34 -3.18
N PRO A 68 -5.46 -3.31 -1.97
CA PRO A 68 -6.79 -3.87 -1.77
C PRO A 68 -7.86 -3.13 -2.59
N PRO A 69 -9.07 -3.71 -2.76
CA PRO A 69 -10.20 -3.02 -3.38
C PRO A 69 -10.54 -1.69 -2.68
N GLY A 70 -11.18 -0.78 -3.41
CA GLY A 70 -11.67 0.51 -2.89
C GLY A 70 -10.91 1.74 -3.40
N VAL A 71 -10.09 1.58 -4.45
CA VAL A 71 -9.44 2.72 -5.13
C VAL A 71 -10.49 3.66 -5.72
N GLY A 72 -10.18 4.96 -5.73
CA GLY A 72 -11.13 6.00 -6.14
C GLY A 72 -11.72 5.82 -7.53
N MET A 73 -10.94 5.30 -8.47
CA MET A 73 -11.41 5.01 -9.84
C MET A 73 -12.48 3.90 -9.89
N GLY A 74 -12.47 2.99 -8.93
CA GLY A 74 -13.43 1.88 -8.86
C GLY A 74 -14.80 2.26 -8.29
N HIS A 75 -14.94 3.45 -7.70
CA HIS A 75 -16.22 3.94 -7.20
C HIS A 75 -17.16 4.36 -8.33
N LYS A 76 -18.47 4.31 -8.08
CA LYS A 76 -19.51 4.73 -9.02
C LYS A 76 -20.40 5.81 -8.38
N PRO A 77 -20.25 7.09 -8.73
CA PRO A 77 -19.23 7.66 -9.65
C PRO A 77 -17.81 7.60 -9.08
N PRO A 78 -16.77 7.70 -9.95
CA PRO A 78 -15.38 7.74 -9.48
C PRO A 78 -15.14 8.84 -8.45
N LEU A 79 -14.35 8.53 -7.43
CA LEU A 79 -14.07 9.42 -6.31
C LEU A 79 -12.54 9.60 -6.18
N TYR A 80 -12.04 10.74 -6.64
CA TYR A 80 -10.61 11.04 -6.60
C TYR A 80 -10.24 11.94 -5.43
N LEU A 81 -9.00 11.81 -4.99
CA LEU A 81 -8.42 12.70 -3.97
C LEU A 81 -8.29 14.12 -4.54
N LYS A 82 -8.52 15.10 -3.68
CA LYS A 82 -8.36 16.53 -3.98
C LYS A 82 -7.55 17.21 -2.89
N ALA A 83 -7.01 18.39 -3.19
CA ALA A 83 -6.28 19.17 -2.22
C ALA A 83 -7.10 19.41 -0.95
N GLY A 84 -6.46 19.24 0.20
CA GLY A 84 -7.08 19.31 1.52
C GLY A 84 -7.50 17.97 2.10
N ASP A 85 -7.69 16.93 1.28
CA ASP A 85 -8.03 15.61 1.79
C ASP A 85 -6.92 15.04 2.70
N VAL A 86 -7.33 14.30 3.72
CA VAL A 86 -6.43 13.62 4.64
C VAL A 86 -6.57 12.13 4.44
N VAL A 87 -5.48 11.49 4.04
CA VAL A 87 -5.38 10.05 3.87
C VAL A 87 -4.67 9.47 5.09
N THR A 88 -5.30 8.51 5.74
CA THR A 88 -4.71 7.75 6.84
C THR A 88 -4.72 6.28 6.44
N LEU A 89 -3.60 5.61 6.56
CA LEU A 89 -3.49 4.20 6.21
C LEU A 89 -2.61 3.46 7.20
N GLY A 90 -2.81 2.17 7.29
CA GLY A 90 -2.02 1.33 8.17
C GLY A 90 -2.18 -0.15 7.87
N GLY A 91 -1.39 -0.92 8.57
CA GLY A 91 -1.43 -2.38 8.54
C GLY A 91 -1.04 -2.96 9.89
N ARG A 92 -1.55 -4.14 10.17
CA ARG A 92 -1.20 -4.87 11.39
C ARG A 92 0.32 -5.10 11.44
N GLY A 93 0.98 -4.59 12.49
CA GLY A 93 2.43 -4.68 12.66
C GLY A 93 3.27 -3.71 11.81
N LEU A 94 2.64 -2.91 10.92
CA LEU A 94 3.33 -2.00 10.00
C LEU A 94 3.23 -0.53 10.41
N GLY A 95 2.48 -0.23 11.49
CA GLY A 95 2.24 1.14 11.92
C GLY A 95 1.19 1.86 11.07
N GLN A 96 1.19 3.18 11.18
CA GLN A 96 0.20 4.05 10.54
C GLN A 96 0.87 5.27 9.91
N GLN A 97 0.38 5.67 8.75
CA GLN A 97 0.73 6.91 8.09
C GLN A 97 -0.49 7.83 8.03
N ARG A 98 -0.24 9.14 8.09
CA ARG A 98 -1.26 10.17 7.87
C ARG A 98 -0.69 11.25 6.97
N GLN A 99 -1.35 11.53 5.86
CA GLN A 99 -0.86 12.43 4.83
C GLN A 99 -1.96 13.37 4.37
N ARG A 100 -1.61 14.63 4.14
CA ARG A 100 -2.50 15.61 3.53
C ARG A 100 -2.21 15.72 2.03
N VAL A 101 -3.25 15.68 1.23
CA VAL A 101 -3.15 15.96 -0.21
C VAL A 101 -2.97 17.46 -0.41
N VAL A 102 -2.03 17.84 -1.22
CA VAL A 102 -1.76 19.24 -1.59
C VAL A 102 -1.69 19.33 -3.11
N ASP A 103 -1.98 20.52 -3.64
CA ASP A 103 -1.75 20.79 -5.05
C ASP A 103 -0.27 20.68 -5.38
N SER A 104 0.02 20.15 -6.58
CA SER A 104 1.41 20.18 -7.06
C SER A 104 1.83 21.65 -7.27
N PRO A 105 3.00 22.04 -6.77
CA PRO A 105 3.50 23.36 -7.12
C PRO A 105 3.63 23.41 -8.65
N VAL A 106 2.97 24.41 -9.24
CA VAL A 106 3.09 24.66 -10.69
C VAL A 106 4.55 24.97 -10.99
N ARG A 107 5.16 24.17 -11.83
CA ARG A 107 6.52 24.36 -12.31
C ARG A 107 6.51 25.35 -13.48
#